data_7de7de70399252c54ce21c0eeb83c957
#
_entry.id   7de7de70399252c54ce21c0eeb83c957
#
_cell.length_a   1.000
_cell.length_b   1.000
_cell.length_c   1.000
_cell.angle_alpha   90.00
_cell.angle_beta   90.00
_cell.angle_gamma   90.00
#
_symmetry.space_group_name_H-M   'P 1'
#
loop_
_entity.id
_entity.type
_entity.pdbx_description
1 polymer ?
#
loop_
_entity_poly.entity_id
_entity_poly.type
_entity_poly.pdbx_seq_one_letter_code
_entity_poly.pdbx_strand_id
1 'polypeptide(L)'
;GILRSMAVYVRSGGSTIQGGSTITQQLIKNVAFGGGMESSLGAKIKRKIQEQYLALQLEKVMDKKQILENYLNTINLGQNTLGVEAASERYFNKSVSELTLSEDAAIAAITQNPSKYNPITNPKDNASRRKKVLKKMLDLGYINQSEYDEALEDNLYDRIQIVNAQNESSASTSYFVDALTDEVVNDLVDQKGYTEAQAYQMLYSGGLTINSTQDSNIQTICEEEVNNNANYSDHVLYSFSYRLTVTKKDGTYQNYSEQTMLTYYQAQNPNYDINFSSQEECDQAIEQYKSEIMEEGDTIAEGGETITYTLQPQAAISVIDQATGHVVALVGGRGDKTASKTLNRATNITRQPGSCFKIIGCYAAALDAGGLTLASVQDDAPTSYANGTPLHNYDNRYRGFTTIRDAIISSMNVVTVKNLTQIGTGLGFEYAEALGISTLEPGDNNQTLCLGGLTHGVTDLELTASYATIANGGDYNKPVFYTQVLDHNGNVILDNTQNTSKEVLKDTTAWLLTNAMQDVITSGTGSGAGLSNMPTAAKTGTTTKNRDTVFAGYTPYYTAAVWGGYDDNTEQTYTAYAKLIWHSVMQRIHENLPRKEFTQPSGIVTAQVCKKSGKLAIEGVCDADPRGSMERDL
;
A
#
# COMPACT_ATOMS: atom_id res chain seq x y z
N GLY A 1 37.29 10.35 -31.96
CA GLY A 1 36.51 9.22 -31.45
C GLY A 1 35.91 8.38 -32.57
N ILE A 2 34.95 8.90 -33.32
CA ILE A 2 34.16 8.16 -34.34
C ILE A 2 35.04 7.61 -35.45
N LEU A 3 35.94 8.42 -36.02
CA LEU A 3 36.85 7.98 -37.07
C LEU A 3 37.77 6.85 -36.60
N ARG A 4 38.24 6.90 -35.35
CA ARG A 4 39.05 5.83 -34.75
C ARG A 4 38.19 4.56 -34.54
N SER A 5 36.97 4.68 -34.08
CA SER A 5 36.04 3.55 -33.90
C SER A 5 35.71 2.88 -35.22
N MET A 6 35.47 3.66 -36.29
CA MET A 6 35.28 3.14 -37.64
C MET A 6 36.53 2.45 -38.16
N ALA A 7 37.72 3.02 -37.99
CA ALA A 7 38.96 2.40 -38.39
C ALA A 7 39.25 1.07 -37.67
N VAL A 8 38.92 0.98 -36.37
CA VAL A 8 39.04 -0.25 -35.60
C VAL A 8 38.02 -1.30 -36.07
N TYR A 9 36.77 -0.89 -36.30
CA TYR A 9 35.72 -1.78 -36.80
C TYR A 9 36.09 -2.40 -38.15
N VAL A 10 36.53 -1.58 -39.10
CA VAL A 10 36.98 -2.06 -40.43
C VAL A 10 38.22 -2.94 -40.30
N ARG A 11 39.19 -2.58 -39.46
CA ARG A 11 40.44 -3.32 -39.29
C ARG A 11 40.25 -4.66 -38.56
N SER A 12 39.21 -4.79 -37.74
CA SER A 12 38.83 -6.04 -37.07
C SER A 12 37.89 -6.93 -37.87
N GLY A 13 37.57 -6.58 -39.12
CA GLY A 13 36.61 -7.33 -39.93
C GLY A 13 35.19 -7.33 -39.36
N GLY A 14 34.81 -6.28 -38.62
CA GLY A 14 33.50 -6.16 -37.98
C GLY A 14 33.36 -6.80 -36.61
N SER A 15 34.41 -7.42 -36.08
CA SER A 15 34.36 -8.17 -34.81
C SER A 15 34.53 -7.31 -33.55
N THR A 16 35.12 -6.13 -33.69
CA THR A 16 35.41 -5.26 -32.53
C THR A 16 34.71 -3.91 -32.66
N ILE A 17 33.75 -3.63 -31.76
CA ILE A 17 33.07 -2.32 -31.67
C ILE A 17 33.72 -1.54 -30.52
N GLN A 18 34.39 -0.41 -30.83
CA GLN A 18 34.85 0.53 -29.81
C GLN A 18 33.89 1.71 -29.65
N GLY A 19 33.54 2.04 -28.42
CA GLY A 19 32.77 3.24 -28.11
C GLY A 19 33.53 4.51 -28.51
N GLY A 20 32.91 5.38 -29.28
CA GLY A 20 33.50 6.66 -29.75
C GLY A 20 32.77 7.89 -29.27
N SER A 21 31.77 7.76 -28.37
CA SER A 21 30.98 8.86 -27.85
C SER A 21 31.76 9.68 -26.82
N THR A 22 31.61 11.03 -26.87
CA THR A 22 32.16 11.93 -25.86
C THR A 22 31.31 11.90 -24.58
N ILE A 23 31.81 12.46 -23.47
CA ILE A 23 31.04 12.63 -22.23
C ILE A 23 29.78 13.44 -22.50
N THR A 24 29.86 14.52 -23.27
CA THR A 24 28.72 15.35 -23.68
C THR A 24 27.65 14.53 -24.40
N GLN A 25 28.05 13.65 -25.36
CA GLN A 25 27.12 12.75 -26.06
C GLN A 25 26.51 11.72 -25.13
N GLN A 26 27.27 11.22 -24.13
CA GLN A 26 26.73 10.28 -23.14
C GLN A 26 25.75 10.96 -22.20
N LEU A 27 26.03 12.20 -21.76
CA LEU A 27 25.09 13.00 -20.98
C LEU A 27 23.76 13.18 -21.74
N ILE A 28 23.83 13.62 -23.01
CA ILE A 28 22.65 13.75 -23.87
C ILE A 28 21.89 12.42 -24.02
N LYS A 29 22.61 11.32 -24.23
CA LYS A 29 22.00 9.99 -24.30
C LYS A 29 21.23 9.64 -23.02
N ASN A 30 21.83 9.90 -21.87
CA ASN A 30 21.21 9.57 -20.59
C ASN A 30 19.97 10.43 -20.28
N VAL A 31 20.09 11.74 -20.49
CA VAL A 31 19.05 12.72 -20.11
C VAL A 31 17.93 12.82 -21.15
N ALA A 32 18.28 12.90 -22.45
CA ALA A 32 17.30 13.16 -23.50
C ALA A 32 16.77 11.90 -24.21
N PHE A 33 17.43 10.76 -24.06
CA PHE A 33 17.08 9.52 -24.77
C PHE A 33 16.99 8.28 -23.86
N GLY A 34 16.75 8.46 -22.57
CA GLY A 34 16.51 7.37 -21.61
C GLY A 34 17.58 6.26 -21.64
N GLY A 35 18.86 6.61 -21.83
CA GLY A 35 19.95 5.63 -21.91
C GLY A 35 20.12 4.94 -23.25
N GLY A 36 19.20 5.11 -24.22
CA GLY A 36 19.31 4.59 -25.59
C GLY A 36 18.97 3.12 -25.73
N MET A 37 17.73 2.75 -25.40
CA MET A 37 17.22 1.37 -25.39
C MET A 37 16.49 0.96 -26.68
N GLU A 38 16.76 1.60 -27.83
CA GLU A 38 16.09 1.28 -29.10
C GLU A 38 16.45 -0.11 -29.61
N SER A 39 15.45 -0.81 -30.10
CA SER A 39 15.60 -2.16 -30.66
C SER A 39 16.06 -2.18 -32.14
N SER A 40 15.72 -1.13 -32.93
CA SER A 40 16.03 -1.11 -34.36
C SER A 40 17.32 -0.36 -34.70
N LEU A 41 18.03 -0.81 -35.73
CA LEU A 41 19.26 -0.17 -36.21
C LEU A 41 19.00 1.26 -36.73
N GLY A 42 17.88 1.48 -37.41
CA GLY A 42 17.51 2.81 -37.92
C GLY A 42 17.28 3.81 -36.81
N ALA A 43 16.58 3.41 -35.74
CA ALA A 43 16.36 4.26 -34.56
C ALA A 43 17.68 4.58 -33.85
N LYS A 44 18.58 3.60 -33.70
CA LYS A 44 19.93 3.82 -33.13
C LYS A 44 20.76 4.83 -33.94
N ILE A 45 20.72 4.78 -35.26
CA ILE A 45 21.42 5.74 -36.14
C ILE A 45 20.79 7.12 -36.00
N LYS A 46 19.47 7.22 -36.05
CA LYS A 46 18.75 8.49 -35.86
C LYS A 46 19.13 9.16 -34.54
N ARG A 47 19.06 8.41 -33.44
CA ARG A 47 19.46 8.92 -32.12
C ARG A 47 20.92 9.38 -32.12
N LYS A 48 21.86 8.63 -32.69
CA LYS A 48 23.28 9.01 -32.75
C LYS A 48 23.51 10.32 -33.50
N ILE A 49 22.74 10.63 -34.54
CA ILE A 49 22.80 11.92 -35.25
C ILE A 49 22.25 13.03 -34.32
N GLN A 50 21.14 12.77 -33.64
CA GLN A 50 20.53 13.72 -32.70
C GLN A 50 21.46 14.00 -31.52
N GLU A 51 22.08 12.95 -30.90
CA GLU A 51 23.10 13.11 -29.84
C GLU A 51 24.23 14.04 -30.26
N GLN A 52 24.77 13.89 -31.48
CA GLN A 52 25.86 14.73 -31.96
C GLN A 52 25.43 16.20 -32.13
N TYR A 53 24.25 16.42 -32.71
CA TYR A 53 23.73 17.76 -32.89
C TYR A 53 23.48 18.45 -31.54
N LEU A 54 22.80 17.78 -30.63
CA LEU A 54 22.49 18.31 -29.29
C LEU A 54 23.77 18.53 -28.47
N ALA A 55 24.76 17.65 -28.56
CA ALA A 55 26.03 17.84 -27.87
C ALA A 55 26.77 19.12 -28.31
N LEU A 56 26.75 19.41 -29.62
CA LEU A 56 27.32 20.66 -30.14
C LEU A 56 26.53 21.92 -29.70
N GLN A 57 25.22 21.81 -29.51
CA GLN A 57 24.44 22.93 -28.97
C GLN A 57 24.67 23.10 -27.47
N LEU A 58 24.73 21.99 -26.72
CA LEU A 58 24.96 22.01 -25.27
C LEU A 58 26.32 22.65 -24.92
N GLU A 59 27.39 22.31 -25.66
CA GLU A 59 28.73 22.90 -25.45
C GLU A 59 28.84 24.40 -25.78
N LYS A 60 27.79 25.01 -26.38
CA LYS A 60 27.70 26.47 -26.57
C LYS A 60 27.11 27.20 -25.37
N VAL A 61 26.29 26.50 -24.56
CA VAL A 61 25.50 27.10 -23.48
C VAL A 61 25.92 26.63 -22.10
N MET A 62 26.72 25.54 -22.04
CA MET A 62 27.18 24.94 -20.79
C MET A 62 28.69 24.68 -20.87
N ASP A 63 29.42 25.05 -19.82
CA ASP A 63 30.88 24.84 -19.76
C ASP A 63 31.22 23.36 -19.50
N LYS A 64 32.48 23.01 -19.69
CA LYS A 64 32.95 21.62 -19.55
C LYS A 64 32.85 21.08 -18.12
N LYS A 65 32.95 21.96 -17.11
CA LYS A 65 32.82 21.58 -15.71
C LYS A 65 31.37 21.21 -15.40
N GLN A 66 30.44 22.04 -15.82
CA GLN A 66 29.01 21.80 -15.69
C GLN A 66 28.56 20.52 -16.44
N ILE A 67 29.11 20.30 -17.67
CA ILE A 67 28.84 19.08 -18.44
C ILE A 67 29.35 17.83 -17.70
N LEU A 68 30.55 17.89 -17.10
CA LEU A 68 31.12 16.80 -16.34
C LEU A 68 30.33 16.52 -15.06
N GLU A 69 29.96 17.56 -14.34
CA GLU A 69 29.14 17.48 -13.13
C GLU A 69 27.80 16.80 -13.42
N ASN A 70 27.08 17.29 -14.42
CA ASN A 70 25.81 16.67 -14.84
C ASN A 70 25.98 15.22 -15.32
N TYR A 71 27.09 14.91 -16.00
CA TYR A 71 27.38 13.53 -16.41
C TYR A 71 27.60 12.63 -15.19
N LEU A 72 28.40 13.07 -14.22
CA LEU A 72 28.69 12.32 -13.00
C LEU A 72 27.42 12.11 -12.15
N ASN A 73 26.46 13.03 -12.19
CA ASN A 73 25.20 12.92 -11.48
C ASN A 73 24.14 12.08 -12.21
N THR A 74 24.35 11.70 -13.48
CA THR A 74 23.34 10.99 -14.28
C THR A 74 23.78 9.64 -14.83
N ILE A 75 25.07 9.28 -14.66
CA ILE A 75 25.59 8.03 -15.19
C ILE A 75 25.09 6.82 -14.40
N ASN A 76 24.67 5.76 -15.12
CA ASN A 76 24.31 4.50 -14.48
C ASN A 76 25.58 3.77 -14.01
N LEU A 77 25.64 3.45 -12.73
CA LEU A 77 26.77 2.80 -12.04
C LEU A 77 26.40 1.41 -11.46
N GLY A 78 25.32 0.80 -11.96
CA GLY A 78 24.84 -0.52 -11.52
C GLY A 78 23.99 -0.43 -10.26
N GLN A 79 23.38 -1.55 -9.85
CA GLN A 79 22.55 -1.65 -8.64
C GLN A 79 21.45 -0.54 -8.57
N ASN A 80 20.89 -0.17 -9.72
CA ASN A 80 19.94 0.93 -9.87
C ASN A 80 20.47 2.31 -9.41
N THR A 81 21.76 2.48 -9.24
CA THR A 81 22.36 3.76 -8.87
C THR A 81 22.61 4.65 -10.07
N LEU A 82 22.10 5.88 -10.03
CA LEU A 82 22.38 6.92 -11.00
C LEU A 82 23.16 8.03 -10.32
N GLY A 83 24.35 8.30 -10.85
CA GLY A 83 25.28 9.28 -10.30
C GLY A 83 26.26 8.72 -9.28
N VAL A 84 27.37 9.48 -9.11
CA VAL A 84 28.51 9.04 -8.29
C VAL A 84 28.21 9.10 -6.78
N GLU A 85 27.38 10.03 -6.32
CA GLU A 85 26.97 10.12 -4.91
C GLU A 85 26.17 8.88 -4.52
N ALA A 86 25.10 8.57 -5.28
CA ALA A 86 24.29 7.37 -5.03
C ALA A 86 25.14 6.07 -5.11
N ALA A 87 26.11 6.02 -6.00
CA ALA A 87 27.04 4.88 -6.08
C ALA A 87 27.98 4.82 -4.86
N SER A 88 28.48 5.97 -4.38
CA SER A 88 29.29 6.05 -3.17
C SER A 88 28.54 5.53 -1.94
N GLU A 89 27.32 6.00 -1.74
CA GLU A 89 26.46 5.54 -0.65
C GLU A 89 26.15 4.04 -0.80
N ARG A 90 25.78 3.59 -2.00
CA ARG A 90 25.39 2.19 -2.26
C ARG A 90 26.52 1.20 -2.02
N TYR A 91 27.75 1.55 -2.44
CA TYR A 91 28.88 0.63 -2.37
C TYR A 91 29.73 0.79 -1.11
N PHE A 92 29.76 1.98 -0.52
CA PHE A 92 30.68 2.32 0.57
C PHE A 92 29.99 2.94 1.80
N ASN A 93 28.69 3.26 1.72
CA ASN A 93 27.90 3.90 2.78
C ASN A 93 28.53 5.21 3.28
N LYS A 94 28.98 6.06 2.35
CA LYS A 94 29.57 7.37 2.63
C LYS A 94 29.43 8.32 1.44
N SER A 95 29.54 9.63 1.69
CA SER A 95 29.54 10.65 0.63
C SER A 95 30.70 10.46 -0.34
N VAL A 96 30.49 10.85 -1.61
CA VAL A 96 31.55 10.84 -2.65
C VAL A 96 32.76 11.63 -2.26
N SER A 97 32.63 12.69 -1.44
CA SER A 97 33.72 13.52 -0.94
C SER A 97 34.64 12.79 0.08
N GLU A 98 34.20 11.66 0.62
CA GLU A 98 34.90 10.86 1.61
C GLU A 98 35.56 9.61 1.03
N LEU A 99 35.41 9.41 -0.30
CA LEU A 99 35.99 8.26 -0.99
C LEU A 99 37.53 8.33 -0.99
N THR A 100 38.14 7.15 -0.85
CA THR A 100 39.57 6.97 -1.08
C THR A 100 39.87 6.84 -2.57
N LEU A 101 41.10 7.07 -2.98
CA LEU A 101 41.56 6.88 -4.35
C LEU A 101 41.19 5.48 -4.91
N SER A 102 41.28 4.46 -4.08
CA SER A 102 40.93 3.09 -4.43
C SER A 102 39.46 2.94 -4.75
N GLU A 103 38.59 3.56 -3.95
CA GLU A 103 37.12 3.55 -4.07
C GLU A 103 36.67 4.37 -5.28
N ASP A 104 37.26 5.57 -5.49
CA ASP A 104 37.05 6.39 -6.70
C ASP A 104 37.34 5.61 -7.97
N ALA A 105 38.47 4.91 -7.99
CA ALA A 105 38.88 4.11 -9.14
C ALA A 105 37.97 2.89 -9.36
N ALA A 106 37.36 2.33 -8.31
CA ALA A 106 36.41 1.24 -8.41
C ALA A 106 35.08 1.73 -8.99
N ILE A 107 34.55 2.89 -8.57
CA ILE A 107 33.37 3.53 -9.17
C ILE A 107 33.63 3.89 -10.64
N ALA A 108 34.78 4.52 -10.94
CA ALA A 108 35.16 4.85 -12.31
C ALA A 108 35.26 3.61 -13.22
N ALA A 109 35.62 2.46 -12.68
CA ALA A 109 35.69 1.19 -13.41
C ALA A 109 34.32 0.72 -13.92
N ILE A 110 33.23 1.04 -13.22
CA ILE A 110 31.86 0.62 -13.55
C ILE A 110 31.39 1.28 -14.85
N THR A 111 31.79 2.51 -15.11
CA THR A 111 31.25 3.40 -16.16
C THR A 111 31.23 2.79 -17.57
N GLN A 112 32.13 1.87 -17.89
CA GLN A 112 32.23 1.26 -19.21
C GLN A 112 31.12 0.23 -19.49
N ASN A 113 30.78 -0.56 -18.48
CA ASN A 113 29.73 -1.58 -18.56
C ASN A 113 29.27 -1.91 -17.13
N PRO A 114 28.17 -1.30 -16.66
CA PRO A 114 27.70 -1.43 -15.29
C PRO A 114 27.39 -2.85 -14.85
N SER A 115 26.91 -3.70 -15.75
CA SER A 115 26.64 -5.11 -15.42
C SER A 115 27.92 -5.92 -15.29
N LYS A 116 28.86 -5.76 -16.26
CA LYS A 116 30.11 -6.53 -16.28
C LYS A 116 31.06 -6.14 -15.16
N TYR A 117 31.16 -4.84 -14.86
CA TYR A 117 32.09 -4.30 -13.87
C TYR A 117 31.41 -3.94 -12.55
N ASN A 118 30.29 -4.58 -12.24
CA ASN A 118 29.62 -4.42 -10.97
C ASN A 118 30.50 -4.94 -9.82
N PRO A 119 30.87 -4.12 -8.81
CA PRO A 119 31.80 -4.55 -7.78
C PRO A 119 31.21 -5.54 -6.78
N ILE A 120 29.87 -5.68 -6.70
CA ILE A 120 29.18 -6.65 -5.85
C ILE A 120 29.13 -8.02 -6.55
N THR A 121 28.59 -8.06 -7.78
CA THR A 121 28.37 -9.33 -8.50
C THR A 121 29.59 -9.82 -9.27
N ASN A 122 30.48 -8.92 -9.70
CA ASN A 122 31.67 -9.21 -10.48
C ASN A 122 32.93 -8.53 -9.92
N PRO A 123 33.30 -8.75 -8.64
CA PRO A 123 34.40 -8.05 -7.98
C PRO A 123 35.76 -8.24 -8.69
N LYS A 124 36.03 -9.41 -9.27
CA LYS A 124 37.28 -9.70 -9.99
C LYS A 124 37.40 -8.89 -11.29
N ASP A 125 36.32 -8.75 -12.02
CA ASP A 125 36.30 -7.95 -13.25
C ASP A 125 36.43 -6.45 -12.95
N ASN A 126 35.75 -5.98 -11.89
CA ASN A 126 35.90 -4.61 -11.41
C ASN A 126 37.36 -4.35 -10.96
N ALA A 127 37.98 -5.23 -10.16
CA ALA A 127 39.38 -5.10 -9.72
C ALA A 127 40.36 -5.02 -10.90
N SER A 128 40.18 -5.86 -11.92
CA SER A 128 40.99 -5.81 -13.13
C SER A 128 40.84 -4.46 -13.87
N ARG A 129 39.61 -3.91 -13.88
CA ARG A 129 39.33 -2.62 -14.51
C ARG A 129 39.85 -1.45 -13.66
N ARG A 130 39.65 -1.49 -12.33
CA ARG A 130 40.19 -0.54 -11.35
C ARG A 130 41.71 -0.39 -11.54
N LYS A 131 42.46 -1.49 -11.62
CA LYS A 131 43.88 -1.47 -11.88
C LYS A 131 44.24 -0.70 -13.15
N LYS A 132 43.44 -0.83 -14.23
CA LYS A 132 43.66 -0.07 -15.48
C LYS A 132 43.39 1.42 -15.30
N VAL A 133 42.38 1.80 -14.47
CA VAL A 133 42.07 3.19 -14.13
C VAL A 133 43.26 3.79 -13.38
N LEU A 134 43.67 3.18 -12.27
CA LEU A 134 44.82 3.62 -11.46
C LEU A 134 46.13 3.73 -12.28
N LYS A 135 46.41 2.72 -13.11
CA LYS A 135 47.59 2.77 -13.99
C LYS A 135 47.54 3.97 -14.94
N LYS A 136 46.34 4.29 -15.46
CA LYS A 136 46.16 5.43 -16.35
C LYS A 136 46.31 6.75 -15.63
N MET A 137 45.89 6.84 -14.37
CA MET A 137 46.11 8.03 -13.50
C MET A 137 47.58 8.23 -13.23
N LEU A 138 48.34 7.16 -12.92
CA LEU A 138 49.79 7.19 -12.76
C LEU A 138 50.49 7.62 -14.06
N ASP A 139 50.17 7.01 -15.22
CA ASP A 139 50.76 7.32 -16.51
C ASP A 139 50.51 8.78 -16.95
N LEU A 140 49.46 9.41 -16.46
CA LEU A 140 49.12 10.80 -16.75
C LEU A 140 49.58 11.78 -15.67
N GLY A 141 50.23 11.29 -14.59
CA GLY A 141 50.76 12.11 -13.51
C GLY A 141 49.72 12.67 -12.55
N TYR A 142 48.53 12.10 -12.51
CA TYR A 142 47.49 12.47 -11.52
C TYR A 142 47.79 11.90 -10.14
N ILE A 143 48.47 10.76 -10.07
CA ILE A 143 48.94 10.10 -8.85
C ILE A 143 50.41 9.71 -9.00
N ASN A 144 51.10 9.56 -7.87
CA ASN A 144 52.47 9.05 -7.82
C ASN A 144 52.51 7.52 -7.64
N GLN A 145 53.71 6.93 -7.62
CA GLN A 145 53.88 5.47 -7.53
C GLN A 145 53.40 4.93 -6.17
N SER A 146 53.63 5.64 -5.05
CA SER A 146 53.22 5.22 -3.71
C SER A 146 51.67 5.14 -3.62
N GLU A 147 51.00 6.21 -4.08
CA GLU A 147 49.51 6.25 -4.13
C GLU A 147 48.91 5.13 -5.00
N TYR A 148 49.59 4.83 -6.12
CA TYR A 148 49.16 3.71 -6.98
C TYR A 148 49.28 2.36 -6.27
N ASP A 149 50.44 2.11 -5.59
CA ASP A 149 50.71 0.84 -4.93
C ASP A 149 49.77 0.66 -3.72
N GLU A 150 49.59 1.69 -2.89
CA GLU A 150 48.65 1.72 -1.76
C GLU A 150 47.22 1.45 -2.21
N ALA A 151 46.76 2.10 -3.29
CA ALA A 151 45.43 1.89 -3.81
C ALA A 151 45.22 0.47 -4.38
N LEU A 152 46.25 -0.21 -4.85
CA LEU A 152 46.15 -1.60 -5.32
C LEU A 152 46.10 -2.61 -4.18
N GLU A 153 46.79 -2.33 -3.06
CA GLU A 153 46.79 -3.20 -1.87
C GLU A 153 45.50 -3.11 -1.05
N ASP A 154 44.67 -2.08 -1.28
CA ASP A 154 43.43 -1.88 -0.56
C ASP A 154 42.39 -2.99 -0.82
N ASN A 155 41.94 -3.63 0.26
CA ASN A 155 40.97 -4.72 0.25
C ASN A 155 39.52 -4.19 0.26
N LEU A 156 39.17 -3.28 -0.67
CA LEU A 156 37.89 -2.60 -0.71
C LEU A 156 36.68 -3.54 -0.98
N TYR A 157 36.92 -4.68 -1.67
CA TYR A 157 35.82 -5.56 -2.06
C TYR A 157 35.17 -6.28 -0.86
N ASP A 158 35.92 -6.56 0.19
CA ASP A 158 35.36 -7.11 1.43
C ASP A 158 34.45 -6.07 2.11
N ARG A 159 34.85 -4.78 2.10
CA ARG A 159 34.00 -3.69 2.61
C ARG A 159 32.72 -3.54 1.79
N ILE A 160 32.81 -3.62 0.46
CA ILE A 160 31.63 -3.58 -0.42
C ILE A 160 30.66 -4.71 -0.10
N GLN A 161 31.14 -5.93 0.16
CA GLN A 161 30.26 -7.06 0.51
C GLN A 161 29.60 -6.87 1.87
N ILE A 162 30.28 -6.31 2.86
CA ILE A 162 29.70 -5.97 4.16
C ILE A 162 28.59 -4.92 4.00
N VAL A 163 28.85 -3.83 3.28
CA VAL A 163 27.85 -2.80 3.00
C VAL A 163 26.68 -3.37 2.20
N ASN A 164 26.95 -4.25 1.23
CA ASN A 164 25.89 -4.91 0.47
C ASN A 164 24.99 -5.76 1.36
N ALA A 165 25.55 -6.58 2.25
CA ALA A 165 24.77 -7.39 3.18
C ALA A 165 23.92 -6.53 4.14
N GLN A 166 24.47 -5.39 4.61
CA GLN A 166 23.72 -4.43 5.41
C GLN A 166 22.55 -3.81 4.63
N ASN A 167 22.79 -3.41 3.38
CA ASN A 167 21.77 -2.84 2.52
C ASN A 167 20.69 -3.87 2.12
N GLU A 168 21.06 -5.13 1.88
CA GLU A 168 20.10 -6.19 1.61
C GLU A 168 19.21 -6.49 2.83
N SER A 169 19.75 -6.40 4.04
CA SER A 169 18.97 -6.55 5.27
C SER A 169 18.04 -5.38 5.56
N SER A 170 18.33 -4.19 5.01
CA SER A 170 17.54 -2.96 5.17
C SER A 170 16.73 -2.57 3.92
N ALA A 171 16.82 -3.34 2.84
CA ALA A 171 16.37 -2.92 1.50
C ALA A 171 14.86 -3.08 1.25
N SER A 172 14.08 -3.56 2.22
CA SER A 172 12.63 -3.61 2.06
C SER A 172 12.01 -2.30 2.58
N THR A 173 11.33 -1.57 1.70
CA THR A 173 10.52 -0.41 2.10
C THR A 173 9.28 -0.87 2.87
N SER A 174 8.81 -0.08 3.85
CA SER A 174 7.56 -0.36 4.55
C SER A 174 6.36 -0.29 3.58
N TYR A 175 5.22 -0.84 3.98
CA TYR A 175 3.97 -0.71 3.22
C TYR A 175 3.55 0.75 3.03
N PHE A 176 3.82 1.58 4.04
CA PHE A 176 3.59 3.02 3.97
C PHE A 176 4.44 3.67 2.87
N VAL A 177 5.74 3.39 2.82
CA VAL A 177 6.66 3.94 1.82
C VAL A 177 6.31 3.47 0.41
N ASP A 178 5.85 2.22 0.26
CA ASP A 178 5.36 1.75 -1.05
C ASP A 178 4.13 2.53 -1.51
N ALA A 179 3.15 2.76 -0.63
CA ALA A 179 1.95 3.56 -0.94
C ALA A 179 2.29 5.03 -1.21
N LEU A 180 3.17 5.64 -0.41
CA LEU A 180 3.71 6.98 -0.64
C LEU A 180 4.37 7.10 -2.01
N THR A 181 5.16 6.11 -2.40
CA THR A 181 5.83 6.07 -3.71
C THR A 181 4.81 6.06 -4.84
N ASP A 182 3.77 5.25 -4.72
CA ASP A 182 2.70 5.16 -5.72
C ASP A 182 1.92 6.48 -5.83
N GLU A 183 1.60 7.12 -4.69
CA GLU A 183 0.92 8.42 -4.70
C GLU A 183 1.78 9.51 -5.38
N VAL A 184 3.06 9.62 -5.02
CA VAL A 184 3.97 10.62 -5.63
C VAL A 184 4.12 10.39 -7.14
N VAL A 185 4.25 9.15 -7.59
CA VAL A 185 4.32 8.82 -9.02
C VAL A 185 3.03 9.20 -9.74
N ASN A 186 1.87 8.84 -9.18
CA ASN A 186 0.57 9.18 -9.75
C ASN A 186 0.36 10.70 -9.81
N ASP A 187 0.68 11.43 -8.75
CA ASP A 187 0.55 12.89 -8.71
C ASP A 187 1.51 13.60 -9.69
N LEU A 188 2.72 13.07 -9.90
CA LEU A 188 3.62 13.58 -10.95
C LEU A 188 3.05 13.36 -12.35
N VAL A 189 2.37 12.24 -12.58
CA VAL A 189 1.68 11.96 -13.86
C VAL A 189 0.47 12.89 -14.02
N ASP A 190 -0.42 12.92 -13.03
CA ASP A 190 -1.72 13.58 -13.14
C ASP A 190 -1.62 15.12 -13.07
N GLN A 191 -0.80 15.65 -12.16
CA GLN A 191 -0.71 17.09 -11.91
C GLN A 191 0.39 17.78 -12.75
N LYS A 192 1.47 17.05 -13.12
CA LYS A 192 2.60 17.62 -13.88
C LYS A 192 2.67 17.12 -15.33
N GLY A 193 1.85 16.15 -15.69
CA GLY A 193 1.80 15.61 -17.06
C GLY A 193 3.04 14.79 -17.43
N TYR A 194 3.75 14.21 -16.44
CA TYR A 194 4.87 13.31 -16.71
C TYR A 194 4.34 11.97 -17.22
N THR A 195 5.13 11.29 -18.04
CA THR A 195 4.89 9.87 -18.25
C THR A 195 5.29 9.09 -16.98
N GLU A 196 4.72 7.92 -16.77
CA GLU A 196 5.06 7.07 -15.64
C GLU A 196 6.58 6.83 -15.52
N ALA A 197 7.25 6.55 -16.64
CA ALA A 197 8.70 6.39 -16.68
C ALA A 197 9.47 7.66 -16.25
N GLN A 198 8.97 8.85 -16.61
CA GLN A 198 9.56 10.12 -16.18
C GLN A 198 9.31 10.36 -14.69
N ALA A 199 8.13 10.03 -14.17
CA ALA A 199 7.81 10.14 -12.77
C ALA A 199 8.70 9.24 -11.91
N TYR A 200 8.91 7.97 -12.29
CA TYR A 200 9.87 7.08 -11.63
C TYR A 200 11.31 7.60 -11.73
N GLN A 201 11.72 8.10 -12.90
CA GLN A 201 13.05 8.71 -13.04
C GLN A 201 13.22 9.92 -12.11
N MET A 202 12.20 10.78 -12.01
CA MET A 202 12.22 11.93 -11.12
C MET A 202 12.30 11.48 -9.66
N LEU A 203 11.49 10.50 -9.26
CA LEU A 203 11.46 9.97 -7.90
C LEU A 203 12.82 9.40 -7.46
N TYR A 204 13.43 8.54 -8.29
CA TYR A 204 14.67 7.82 -7.91
C TYR A 204 15.96 8.54 -8.30
N SER A 205 15.90 9.56 -9.13
CA SER A 205 17.10 10.22 -9.68
C SER A 205 17.00 11.74 -9.75
N GLY A 206 15.84 12.31 -9.42
CA GLY A 206 15.61 13.75 -9.49
C GLY A 206 16.09 14.54 -8.28
N GLY A 207 16.61 13.87 -7.25
CA GLY A 207 17.04 14.52 -6.00
C GLY A 207 15.87 15.14 -5.24
N LEU A 208 14.72 14.44 -5.20
CA LEU A 208 13.53 14.93 -4.52
C LEU A 208 13.68 14.83 -3.00
N THR A 209 13.11 15.81 -2.30
CA THR A 209 12.82 15.73 -0.86
C THR A 209 11.32 15.58 -0.68
N ILE A 210 10.89 14.50 -0.03
CA ILE A 210 9.48 14.19 0.21
C ILE A 210 9.18 14.32 1.69
N ASN A 211 8.33 15.28 2.05
CA ASN A 211 7.86 15.47 3.43
C ASN A 211 6.66 14.55 3.67
N SER A 212 6.94 13.38 4.21
CA SER A 212 5.96 12.33 4.52
C SER A 212 5.02 12.74 5.66
N THR A 213 3.80 12.19 5.67
CA THR A 213 2.84 12.32 6.78
C THR A 213 3.00 11.23 7.84
N GLN A 214 3.91 10.28 7.65
CA GLN A 214 4.12 9.17 8.56
C GLN A 214 4.56 9.66 9.95
N ASP A 215 3.88 9.16 10.99
CA ASP A 215 4.39 9.17 12.35
C ASP A 215 5.10 7.84 12.62
N SER A 216 6.41 7.89 12.81
CA SER A 216 7.22 6.67 12.97
C SER A 216 6.88 5.87 14.22
N ASN A 217 6.41 6.52 15.29
CA ASN A 217 5.99 5.83 16.51
C ASN A 217 4.66 5.10 16.29
N ILE A 218 3.68 5.76 15.65
CA ILE A 218 2.39 5.15 15.31
C ILE A 218 2.59 3.99 14.33
N GLN A 219 3.46 4.17 13.31
CA GLN A 219 3.81 3.13 12.36
C GLN A 219 4.39 1.88 13.05
N THR A 220 5.36 2.08 13.94
CA THR A 220 5.98 0.99 14.72
C THR A 220 4.94 0.25 15.56
N ILE A 221 4.06 0.96 16.25
CA ILE A 221 2.99 0.36 17.03
C ILE A 221 2.06 -0.50 16.15
N CYS A 222 1.69 0.01 14.96
CA CYS A 222 0.87 -0.74 14.02
C CYS A 222 1.56 -2.02 13.54
N GLU A 223 2.84 -1.95 13.19
CA GLU A 223 3.64 -3.10 12.76
C GLU A 223 3.76 -4.16 13.87
N GLU A 224 4.03 -3.74 15.10
CA GLU A 224 4.11 -4.63 16.25
C GLU A 224 2.78 -5.32 16.53
N GLU A 225 1.65 -4.59 16.54
CA GLU A 225 0.35 -5.18 16.89
C GLU A 225 -0.25 -6.05 15.77
N VAL A 226 0.01 -5.71 14.49
CA VAL A 226 -0.35 -6.60 13.36
C VAL A 226 0.44 -7.89 13.40
N ASN A 227 1.69 -7.87 13.87
CA ASN A 227 2.56 -9.05 13.99
C ASN A 227 2.46 -9.74 15.35
N ASN A 228 1.72 -9.20 16.31
CA ASN A 228 1.57 -9.79 17.64
C ASN A 228 0.68 -11.04 17.60
N ASN A 229 1.30 -12.20 17.71
CA ASN A 229 0.60 -13.49 17.68
C ASN A 229 -0.50 -13.63 18.75
N ALA A 230 -0.41 -12.89 19.87
CA ALA A 230 -1.44 -12.90 20.92
C ALA A 230 -2.80 -12.35 20.45
N ASN A 231 -2.83 -11.55 19.40
CA ASN A 231 -4.07 -11.05 18.79
C ASN A 231 -4.82 -12.12 18.00
N TYR A 232 -4.14 -13.17 17.54
CA TYR A 232 -4.69 -14.21 16.69
C TYR A 232 -4.99 -15.48 17.51
N SER A 233 -5.76 -16.40 16.95
CA SER A 233 -5.97 -17.72 17.58
C SER A 233 -4.71 -18.58 17.46
N ASP A 234 -4.65 -19.66 18.25
CA ASP A 234 -3.56 -20.64 18.21
C ASP A 234 -3.43 -21.37 16.85
N HIS A 235 -4.40 -21.19 15.95
CA HIS A 235 -4.40 -21.75 14.61
C HIS A 235 -3.74 -20.79 13.63
N VAL A 236 -2.41 -20.77 13.62
CA VAL A 236 -1.62 -20.11 12.59
C VAL A 236 -1.47 -21.08 11.43
N LEU A 237 -1.82 -20.63 10.22
CA LEU A 237 -1.61 -21.40 9.01
C LEU A 237 -0.56 -20.71 8.14
N TYR A 238 -0.02 -21.47 7.19
CA TYR A 238 0.88 -20.99 6.16
C TYR A 238 0.26 -21.28 4.80
N SER A 239 0.16 -20.26 3.97
CA SER A 239 0.01 -20.40 2.53
C SER A 239 1.35 -20.14 1.85
N PHE A 240 1.43 -20.33 0.54
CA PHE A 240 2.65 -20.06 -0.20
C PHE A 240 2.35 -19.52 -1.61
N SER A 241 3.29 -18.76 -2.14
CA SER A 241 3.41 -18.47 -3.56
C SER A 241 4.48 -19.39 -4.13
N TYR A 242 4.17 -20.05 -5.23
CA TYR A 242 5.01 -21.05 -5.86
C TYR A 242 5.19 -20.75 -7.35
N ARG A 243 6.42 -20.75 -7.80
CA ARG A 243 6.77 -20.67 -9.21
C ARG A 243 7.72 -21.80 -9.56
N LEU A 244 7.36 -22.57 -10.58
CA LEU A 244 8.19 -23.64 -11.11
C LEU A 244 8.25 -23.56 -12.63
N THR A 245 9.44 -23.50 -13.20
CA THR A 245 9.69 -23.64 -14.63
C THR A 245 10.36 -24.99 -14.88
N VAL A 246 9.68 -25.86 -15.61
CA VAL A 246 10.15 -27.19 -16.01
C VAL A 246 10.62 -27.14 -17.46
N THR A 247 11.83 -27.64 -17.71
CA THR A 247 12.31 -27.93 -19.07
C THR A 247 11.88 -29.34 -19.42
N LYS A 248 10.97 -29.48 -20.38
CA LYS A 248 10.48 -30.76 -20.87
C LYS A 248 11.54 -31.51 -21.69
N LYS A 249 11.38 -32.80 -21.81
CA LYS A 249 12.29 -33.67 -22.58
C LYS A 249 12.54 -33.23 -24.04
N ASP A 250 11.58 -32.53 -24.65
CA ASP A 250 11.69 -31.95 -26.00
C ASP A 250 12.38 -30.57 -26.03
N GLY A 251 12.83 -30.05 -24.86
CA GLY A 251 13.47 -28.75 -24.72
C GLY A 251 12.49 -27.57 -24.57
N THR A 252 11.20 -27.80 -24.53
CA THR A 252 10.21 -26.75 -24.25
C THR A 252 10.13 -26.41 -22.77
N TYR A 253 9.64 -25.21 -22.45
CA TYR A 253 9.45 -24.77 -21.06
C TYR A 253 7.97 -24.82 -20.69
N GLN A 254 7.68 -25.31 -19.49
CA GLN A 254 6.34 -25.29 -18.91
C GLN A 254 6.39 -24.67 -17.52
N ASN A 255 5.48 -23.72 -17.27
CA ASN A 255 5.40 -23.00 -16.01
C ASN A 255 4.24 -23.51 -15.16
N TYR A 256 4.49 -23.64 -13.86
CA TYR A 256 3.53 -24.02 -12.84
C TYR A 256 3.55 -23.01 -11.69
N SER A 257 2.44 -22.92 -10.97
CA SER A 257 2.28 -22.02 -9.83
C SER A 257 1.38 -22.67 -8.76
N GLU A 258 1.25 -22.02 -7.60
CA GLU A 258 0.25 -22.39 -6.60
C GLU A 258 -1.17 -22.45 -7.18
N GLN A 259 -1.50 -21.60 -8.16
CA GLN A 259 -2.82 -21.61 -8.81
C GLN A 259 -3.02 -22.86 -9.69
N THR A 260 -1.98 -23.28 -10.41
CA THR A 260 -2.04 -24.53 -11.18
C THR A 260 -2.12 -25.75 -10.28
N MET A 261 -1.43 -25.75 -9.15
CA MET A 261 -1.51 -26.78 -8.12
C MET A 261 -2.92 -26.83 -7.49
N LEU A 262 -3.46 -25.68 -7.11
CA LEU A 262 -4.80 -25.56 -6.55
C LEU A 262 -5.85 -26.10 -7.54
N THR A 263 -5.78 -25.70 -8.80
CA THR A 263 -6.68 -26.17 -9.86
C THR A 263 -6.59 -27.69 -10.06
N TYR A 264 -5.37 -28.23 -10.05
CA TYR A 264 -5.11 -29.66 -10.20
C TYR A 264 -5.77 -30.50 -9.12
N TYR A 265 -5.59 -30.10 -7.85
CA TYR A 265 -6.17 -30.82 -6.73
C TYR A 265 -7.66 -30.56 -6.53
N GLN A 266 -8.15 -29.36 -6.86
CA GLN A 266 -9.61 -29.05 -6.81
C GLN A 266 -10.43 -29.82 -7.84
N ALA A 267 -9.82 -30.24 -8.95
CA ALA A 267 -10.47 -31.15 -9.90
C ALA A 267 -10.76 -32.53 -9.28
N GLN A 268 -10.03 -32.92 -8.23
CA GLN A 268 -10.19 -34.19 -7.49
C GLN A 268 -10.98 -34.01 -6.19
N ASN A 269 -10.71 -32.90 -5.48
CA ASN A 269 -11.39 -32.53 -4.24
C ASN A 269 -11.74 -31.03 -4.29
N PRO A 270 -13.01 -30.66 -4.58
CA PRO A 270 -13.42 -29.25 -4.69
C PRO A 270 -13.18 -28.38 -3.45
N ASN A 271 -12.93 -29.01 -2.28
CA ASN A 271 -12.63 -28.32 -1.03
C ASN A 271 -11.12 -28.23 -0.72
N TYR A 272 -10.25 -28.64 -1.66
CA TYR A 272 -8.82 -28.52 -1.46
C TYR A 272 -8.40 -27.03 -1.43
N ASP A 273 -7.58 -26.67 -0.44
CA ASP A 273 -6.97 -25.37 -0.30
C ASP A 273 -5.45 -25.50 -0.12
N ILE A 274 -4.75 -24.38 -0.05
CA ILE A 274 -3.29 -24.31 0.10
C ILE A 274 -2.88 -23.68 1.43
N ASN A 275 -3.69 -23.90 2.47
CA ASN A 275 -3.40 -23.45 3.84
C ASN A 275 -2.99 -24.65 4.70
N PHE A 276 -1.78 -24.60 5.22
CA PHE A 276 -1.15 -25.70 5.96
C PHE A 276 -0.74 -25.28 7.37
N SER A 277 -0.59 -26.21 8.29
CA SER A 277 -0.25 -25.90 9.67
C SER A 277 1.23 -25.61 9.89
N SER A 278 2.09 -25.91 8.93
CA SER A 278 3.52 -25.60 8.97
C SER A 278 4.11 -25.41 7.57
N GLN A 279 5.30 -24.82 7.50
CA GLN A 279 6.06 -24.70 6.25
C GLN A 279 6.49 -26.08 5.72
N GLU A 280 6.79 -27.02 6.62
CA GLU A 280 7.14 -28.40 6.25
C GLU A 280 5.99 -29.11 5.54
N GLU A 281 4.74 -28.87 5.96
CA GLU A 281 3.57 -29.40 5.26
C GLU A 281 3.38 -28.75 3.88
N CYS A 282 3.66 -27.45 3.75
CA CYS A 282 3.69 -26.78 2.44
C CYS A 282 4.70 -27.44 1.50
N ASP A 283 5.93 -27.68 1.99
CA ASP A 283 6.99 -28.33 1.21
C ASP A 283 6.60 -29.73 0.77
N GLN A 284 6.01 -30.52 1.67
CA GLN A 284 5.53 -31.86 1.34
C GLN A 284 4.46 -31.83 0.25
N ALA A 285 3.52 -30.89 0.33
CA ALA A 285 2.48 -30.73 -0.69
C ALA A 285 3.05 -30.29 -2.04
N ILE A 286 4.05 -29.39 -2.05
CA ILE A 286 4.74 -28.95 -3.26
C ILE A 286 5.54 -30.11 -3.87
N GLU A 287 6.29 -30.87 -3.07
CA GLU A 287 7.05 -32.03 -3.56
C GLU A 287 6.14 -33.12 -4.12
N GLN A 288 5.00 -33.37 -3.46
CA GLN A 288 3.99 -34.30 -4.00
C GLN A 288 3.48 -33.80 -5.37
N TYR A 289 3.09 -32.54 -5.47
CA TYR A 289 2.64 -31.97 -6.73
C TYR A 289 3.68 -32.08 -7.83
N LYS A 290 4.96 -31.76 -7.54
CA LYS A 290 6.06 -31.92 -8.48
C LYS A 290 6.18 -33.36 -8.99
N SER A 291 6.07 -34.34 -8.08
CA SER A 291 6.15 -35.75 -8.44
C SER A 291 5.02 -36.22 -9.37
N GLU A 292 3.86 -35.55 -9.32
CA GLU A 292 2.68 -35.88 -10.11
C GLU A 292 2.66 -35.20 -11.48
N ILE A 293 3.33 -34.03 -11.65
CA ILE A 293 3.33 -33.25 -12.90
C ILE A 293 4.59 -33.42 -13.76
N MET A 294 5.70 -33.85 -13.15
CA MET A 294 6.97 -34.06 -13.88
C MET A 294 7.05 -35.50 -14.44
N GLU A 295 7.42 -35.60 -15.72
CA GLU A 295 7.59 -36.84 -16.44
C GLU A 295 9.08 -37.27 -16.49
N GLU A 296 9.33 -38.53 -16.81
CA GLU A 296 10.71 -39.02 -16.97
C GLU A 296 11.47 -38.27 -18.08
N GLY A 297 12.54 -37.60 -17.66
CA GLY A 297 13.38 -36.77 -18.52
C GLY A 297 13.11 -35.28 -18.45
N ASP A 298 12.11 -34.85 -17.67
CA ASP A 298 11.89 -33.44 -17.32
C ASP A 298 12.94 -32.98 -16.29
N THR A 299 13.34 -31.71 -16.37
CA THR A 299 14.28 -31.09 -15.40
C THR A 299 13.78 -29.72 -14.98
N ILE A 300 14.09 -29.31 -13.75
CA ILE A 300 13.83 -27.95 -13.30
C ILE A 300 14.85 -27.02 -13.98
N ALA A 301 14.38 -25.92 -14.59
CA ALA A 301 15.24 -24.91 -15.18
C ALA A 301 16.15 -24.28 -14.12
N GLU A 302 17.35 -23.83 -14.49
CA GLU A 302 18.27 -23.15 -13.58
C GLU A 302 17.59 -21.89 -12.99
N GLY A 303 17.49 -21.80 -11.63
CA GLY A 303 16.74 -20.74 -10.95
C GLY A 303 15.22 -20.79 -11.21
N GLY A 304 14.69 -21.86 -11.75
CA GLY A 304 13.29 -22.01 -12.16
C GLY A 304 12.33 -22.38 -11.04
N GLU A 305 12.77 -22.49 -9.78
CA GLU A 305 11.90 -22.78 -8.64
C GLU A 305 12.03 -21.68 -7.58
N THR A 306 10.87 -21.18 -7.12
CA THR A 306 10.81 -20.20 -6.02
C THR A 306 9.58 -20.48 -5.16
N ILE A 307 9.79 -20.53 -3.85
CA ILE A 307 8.73 -20.67 -2.85
C ILE A 307 8.82 -19.48 -1.89
N THR A 308 7.68 -18.87 -1.60
CA THR A 308 7.56 -17.82 -0.58
C THR A 308 6.37 -18.13 0.30
N TYR A 309 6.60 -18.28 1.60
CA TYR A 309 5.55 -18.58 2.57
C TYR A 309 4.88 -17.31 3.07
N THR A 310 3.58 -17.40 3.33
CA THR A 310 2.77 -16.31 3.88
C THR A 310 2.00 -16.82 5.09
N LEU A 311 2.14 -16.13 6.22
CA LEU A 311 1.34 -16.40 7.43
C LEU A 311 -0.14 -16.11 7.15
N GLN A 312 -1.02 -16.97 7.66
CA GLN A 312 -2.47 -16.79 7.59
C GLN A 312 -3.09 -16.93 9.00
N PRO A 313 -4.20 -16.23 9.32
CA PRO A 313 -4.83 -15.17 8.51
C PRO A 313 -3.96 -13.92 8.40
N GLN A 314 -4.21 -13.14 7.37
CA GLN A 314 -3.62 -11.83 7.16
C GLN A 314 -4.41 -10.73 7.87
N ALA A 315 -3.77 -9.58 8.10
CA ALA A 315 -4.42 -8.37 8.56
C ALA A 315 -3.77 -7.13 7.94
N ALA A 316 -4.56 -6.08 7.76
CA ALA A 316 -4.10 -4.76 7.34
C ALA A 316 -4.71 -3.69 8.25
N ILE A 317 -4.01 -2.59 8.42
CA ILE A 317 -4.48 -1.42 9.17
C ILE A 317 -4.06 -0.13 8.50
N SER A 318 -4.96 0.85 8.47
CA SER A 318 -4.68 2.24 8.12
C SER A 318 -5.05 3.15 9.28
N VAL A 319 -4.22 4.15 9.59
CA VAL A 319 -4.48 5.18 10.61
C VAL A 319 -4.41 6.56 9.98
N ILE A 320 -5.47 7.35 10.14
CA ILE A 320 -5.61 8.70 9.60
C ILE A 320 -5.79 9.72 10.74
N ASP A 321 -5.07 10.82 10.67
CA ASP A 321 -5.44 12.05 11.36
C ASP A 321 -6.65 12.67 10.63
N GLN A 322 -7.84 12.54 11.19
CA GLN A 322 -9.08 12.97 10.54
C GLN A 322 -9.13 14.48 10.27
N ALA A 323 -8.46 15.29 11.07
CA ALA A 323 -8.48 16.74 10.91
C ALA A 323 -7.73 17.20 9.65
N THR A 324 -6.74 16.44 9.23
CA THR A 324 -5.86 16.79 8.11
C THR A 324 -6.02 15.87 6.89
N GLY A 325 -6.51 14.65 7.07
CA GLY A 325 -6.48 13.59 6.06
C GLY A 325 -5.11 12.91 5.93
N HIS A 326 -4.15 13.25 6.79
CA HIS A 326 -2.83 12.62 6.76
C HIS A 326 -2.92 11.16 7.16
N VAL A 327 -2.44 10.26 6.31
CA VAL A 327 -2.19 8.88 6.67
C VAL A 327 -0.94 8.86 7.54
N VAL A 328 -1.09 8.59 8.83
CA VAL A 328 0.02 8.62 9.79
C VAL A 328 0.69 7.28 9.98
N ALA A 329 -0.01 6.17 9.66
CA ALA A 329 0.54 4.83 9.63
C ALA A 329 -0.27 3.93 8.68
N LEU A 330 0.41 2.93 8.11
CA LEU A 330 -0.22 1.94 7.25
C LEU A 330 0.58 0.64 7.25
N VAL A 331 -0.10 -0.49 7.53
CA VAL A 331 0.47 -1.83 7.44
C VAL A 331 -0.41 -2.69 6.53
N GLY A 332 0.16 -3.19 5.45
CA GLY A 332 -0.56 -3.93 4.41
C GLY A 332 -0.49 -5.45 4.54
N GLY A 333 0.02 -5.99 5.64
CA GLY A 333 0.08 -7.44 5.85
C GLY A 333 0.80 -7.85 7.11
N ARG A 334 0.50 -9.08 7.56
CA ARG A 334 1.14 -9.77 8.68
C ARG A 334 2.37 -10.55 8.19
N GLY A 335 3.40 -10.62 9.01
CA GLY A 335 4.68 -11.26 8.71
C GLY A 335 5.75 -10.26 8.25
N ASP A 336 6.97 -10.73 8.11
CA ASP A 336 8.10 -9.91 7.70
C ASP A 336 7.96 -9.46 6.25
N LYS A 337 8.08 -8.16 6.03
CA LYS A 337 8.11 -7.59 4.68
C LYS A 337 9.52 -7.70 4.11
N THR A 338 9.78 -8.75 3.35
CA THR A 338 11.12 -9.10 2.83
C THR A 338 11.51 -8.42 1.52
N ALA A 339 10.57 -7.77 0.85
CA ALA A 339 10.81 -7.04 -0.41
C ALA A 339 9.94 -5.80 -0.52
N SER A 340 10.41 -4.80 -1.28
CA SER A 340 9.62 -3.63 -1.66
C SER A 340 8.54 -4.00 -2.66
N LYS A 341 7.44 -3.21 -2.71
CA LYS A 341 6.32 -3.40 -3.64
C LYS A 341 5.65 -4.79 -3.57
N THR A 342 5.67 -5.42 -2.39
CA THR A 342 4.85 -6.59 -2.12
C THR A 342 3.38 -6.20 -1.96
N LEU A 343 2.48 -7.19 -2.00
CA LEU A 343 1.03 -6.97 -1.90
C LEU A 343 0.65 -6.18 -0.64
N ASN A 344 0.17 -4.97 -0.85
CA ASN A 344 -0.33 -4.08 0.21
C ASN A 344 -1.85 -4.24 0.34
N ARG A 345 -2.31 -4.97 1.36
CA ARG A 345 -3.73 -5.27 1.55
C ARG A 345 -4.55 -4.08 2.05
N ALA A 346 -3.87 -3.00 2.49
CA ALA A 346 -4.55 -1.78 2.89
C ALA A 346 -4.97 -0.90 1.68
N THR A 347 -4.24 -0.97 0.56
CA THR A 347 -4.42 -0.08 -0.61
C THR A 347 -4.64 -0.80 -1.94
N ASN A 348 -4.07 -2.01 -2.13
CA ASN A 348 -4.04 -2.67 -3.44
C ASN A 348 -5.05 -3.81 -3.60
N ILE A 349 -5.74 -4.20 -2.54
CA ILE A 349 -6.85 -5.15 -2.62
C ILE A 349 -8.13 -4.56 -2.04
N THR A 350 -9.25 -4.94 -2.66
CA THR A 350 -10.58 -4.64 -2.17
C THR A 350 -11.19 -5.87 -1.52
N ARG A 351 -11.81 -5.69 -0.36
CA ARG A 351 -12.48 -6.75 0.40
C ARG A 351 -13.86 -6.26 0.86
N GLN A 352 -14.75 -7.21 1.13
CA GLN A 352 -16.08 -6.87 1.57
C GLN A 352 -16.06 -6.28 2.99
N PRO A 353 -16.54 -5.04 3.21
CA PRO A 353 -16.50 -4.39 4.53
C PRO A 353 -17.54 -4.95 5.50
N GLY A 354 -18.47 -5.76 5.02
CA GLY A 354 -19.57 -6.29 5.81
C GLY A 354 -20.34 -5.19 6.54
N SER A 355 -20.74 -5.45 7.76
CA SER A 355 -21.57 -4.54 8.55
C SER A 355 -20.97 -3.18 8.90
N CYS A 356 -19.68 -2.93 8.66
CA CYS A 356 -19.12 -1.58 8.75
C CYS A 356 -19.76 -0.65 7.71
N PHE A 357 -20.17 -1.19 6.57
CA PHE A 357 -20.79 -0.41 5.51
C PHE A 357 -22.22 0.07 5.81
N LYS A 358 -22.88 -0.45 6.86
CA LYS A 358 -24.20 0.02 7.31
C LYS A 358 -24.20 1.51 7.65
N ILE A 359 -23.12 1.99 8.25
CA ILE A 359 -22.94 3.41 8.61
C ILE A 359 -22.85 4.24 7.33
N ILE A 360 -22.01 3.84 6.39
CA ILE A 360 -21.67 4.57 5.16
C ILE A 360 -22.78 4.45 4.12
N GLY A 361 -23.21 3.23 3.80
CA GLY A 361 -24.16 2.93 2.71
C GLY A 361 -25.63 3.07 3.11
N CYS A 362 -25.95 3.42 4.36
CA CYS A 362 -27.34 3.61 4.80
C CYS A 362 -27.49 4.75 5.80
N TYR A 363 -26.91 4.63 7.01
CA TYR A 363 -27.29 5.51 8.12
C TYR A 363 -26.79 6.95 7.95
N ALA A 364 -25.66 7.18 7.30
CA ALA A 364 -25.20 8.51 6.95
C ALA A 364 -26.24 9.24 6.10
N ALA A 365 -26.66 8.65 4.99
CA ALA A 365 -27.68 9.19 4.10
C ALA A 365 -29.04 9.31 4.78
N ALA A 366 -29.43 8.31 5.59
CA ALA A 366 -30.72 8.26 6.26
C ALA A 366 -30.93 9.42 7.25
N LEU A 367 -29.88 9.74 8.03
CA LEU A 367 -29.93 10.81 9.03
C LEU A 367 -29.69 12.19 8.41
N ASP A 368 -28.87 12.29 7.37
CA ASP A 368 -28.48 13.56 6.77
C ASP A 368 -29.55 14.15 5.85
N ALA A 369 -30.02 13.37 4.90
CA ALA A 369 -30.98 13.80 3.85
C ALA A 369 -32.24 12.93 3.79
N GLY A 370 -32.21 11.71 4.33
CA GLY A 370 -33.32 10.75 4.25
C GLY A 370 -34.50 11.04 5.19
N GLY A 371 -34.42 12.08 6.03
CA GLY A 371 -35.50 12.51 6.92
C GLY A 371 -35.74 11.57 8.10
N LEU A 372 -34.80 10.68 8.41
CA LEU A 372 -34.84 9.79 9.56
C LEU A 372 -34.03 10.35 10.73
N THR A 373 -34.32 9.88 11.95
CA THR A 373 -33.57 10.18 13.16
C THR A 373 -33.11 8.88 13.83
N LEU A 374 -32.22 8.95 14.80
CA LEU A 374 -31.81 7.79 15.59
C LEU A 374 -32.99 7.13 16.35
N ALA A 375 -34.06 7.89 16.60
CA ALA A 375 -35.27 7.40 17.20
C ALA A 375 -36.25 6.78 16.19
N SER A 376 -36.09 6.97 14.88
CA SER A 376 -36.94 6.37 13.87
C SER A 376 -37.00 4.86 14.01
N VAL A 377 -38.21 4.29 13.93
CA VAL A 377 -38.51 2.88 14.23
C VAL A 377 -38.84 2.11 12.95
N GLN A 378 -38.26 0.94 12.84
CA GLN A 378 -38.62 -0.09 11.86
C GLN A 378 -39.08 -1.37 12.57
N ASP A 379 -39.93 -2.15 11.90
CA ASP A 379 -40.32 -3.46 12.41
C ASP A 379 -39.27 -4.51 11.99
N ASP A 380 -38.49 -4.98 12.96
CA ASP A 380 -37.56 -6.09 12.78
C ASP A 380 -38.31 -7.42 12.79
N ALA A 381 -38.88 -7.80 11.65
CA ALA A 381 -39.68 -8.99 11.43
C ALA A 381 -39.20 -9.74 10.18
N PRO A 382 -39.53 -11.04 10.04
CA PRO A 382 -39.19 -11.82 8.84
C PRO A 382 -39.60 -11.08 7.56
N THR A 383 -38.66 -10.97 6.63
CA THR A 383 -38.85 -10.24 5.37
C THR A 383 -37.89 -10.79 4.30
N SER A 384 -38.03 -10.30 3.08
CA SER A 384 -37.18 -10.66 1.94
C SER A 384 -36.66 -9.40 1.22
N TYR A 385 -35.59 -9.55 0.49
CA TYR A 385 -35.16 -8.58 -0.51
C TYR A 385 -36.20 -8.46 -1.63
N ALA A 386 -36.07 -7.42 -2.45
CA ALA A 386 -36.97 -7.20 -3.59
C ALA A 386 -36.97 -8.36 -4.60
N ASN A 387 -35.91 -9.14 -4.69
CA ASN A 387 -35.81 -10.34 -5.53
C ASN A 387 -36.41 -11.61 -4.90
N GLY A 388 -37.02 -11.51 -3.70
CA GLY A 388 -37.64 -12.62 -3.00
C GLY A 388 -36.69 -13.44 -2.10
N THR A 389 -35.39 -13.18 -2.12
CA THR A 389 -34.42 -13.86 -1.24
C THR A 389 -34.71 -13.49 0.22
N PRO A 390 -34.83 -14.47 1.15
CA PRO A 390 -35.03 -14.17 2.57
C PRO A 390 -33.92 -13.33 3.17
N LEU A 391 -34.29 -12.36 4.01
CA LEU A 391 -33.35 -11.50 4.73
C LEU A 391 -33.39 -11.83 6.23
N HIS A 392 -32.20 -12.09 6.80
CA HIS A 392 -32.08 -12.49 8.20
C HIS A 392 -31.09 -11.58 8.94
N ASN A 393 -31.32 -11.39 10.24
CA ASN A 393 -30.29 -10.91 11.13
C ASN A 393 -29.22 -11.99 11.36
N TYR A 394 -28.00 -11.60 11.77
CA TYR A 394 -26.86 -12.51 11.95
C TYR A 394 -27.15 -13.62 12.98
N ASP A 395 -28.00 -13.34 13.99
CA ASP A 395 -28.40 -14.27 15.07
C ASP A 395 -29.73 -15.00 14.78
N ASN A 396 -30.31 -14.81 13.59
CA ASN A 396 -31.62 -15.32 13.18
C ASN A 396 -32.77 -14.96 14.13
N ARG A 397 -32.64 -13.88 14.92
CA ARG A 397 -33.66 -13.37 15.83
C ARG A 397 -34.31 -12.10 15.29
N TYR A 398 -35.54 -11.87 15.64
CA TYR A 398 -36.29 -10.67 15.31
C TYR A 398 -36.82 -10.01 16.59
N ARG A 399 -36.71 -8.68 16.66
CA ARG A 399 -36.96 -7.90 17.87
C ARG A 399 -38.19 -7.03 17.80
N GLY A 400 -38.90 -7.04 16.67
CA GLY A 400 -40.07 -6.19 16.42
C GLY A 400 -39.67 -4.72 16.25
N PHE A 401 -40.50 -3.81 16.72
CA PHE A 401 -40.26 -2.37 16.58
C PHE A 401 -38.97 -1.95 17.23
N THR A 402 -38.01 -1.56 16.41
CA THR A 402 -36.60 -1.29 16.79
C THR A 402 -36.19 0.05 16.24
N THR A 403 -35.49 0.86 17.06
CA THR A 403 -34.95 2.16 16.65
C THR A 403 -33.71 2.01 15.77
N ILE A 404 -33.39 3.04 14.99
CA ILE A 404 -32.13 3.08 14.22
C ILE A 404 -30.94 2.96 15.17
N ARG A 405 -30.95 3.63 16.34
CA ARG A 405 -29.89 3.51 17.34
C ARG A 405 -29.66 2.06 17.77
N ASP A 406 -30.73 1.36 18.15
CA ASP A 406 -30.63 -0.04 18.58
C ASP A 406 -30.17 -0.96 17.45
N ALA A 407 -30.56 -0.65 16.21
CA ALA A 407 -30.09 -1.36 15.03
C ALA A 407 -28.60 -1.15 14.73
N ILE A 408 -28.06 0.05 14.98
CA ILE A 408 -26.62 0.34 14.90
C ILE A 408 -25.87 -0.45 15.99
N ILE A 409 -26.32 -0.36 17.24
CA ILE A 409 -25.74 -1.03 18.41
C ILE A 409 -25.63 -2.54 18.20
N SER A 410 -26.75 -3.16 17.77
CA SER A 410 -26.86 -4.61 17.58
C SER A 410 -26.54 -5.07 16.16
N SER A 411 -26.11 -4.17 15.29
CA SER A 411 -25.76 -4.46 13.90
C SER A 411 -26.83 -5.23 13.12
N MET A 412 -28.11 -4.81 13.23
CA MET A 412 -29.24 -5.51 12.62
C MET A 412 -29.28 -5.35 11.09
N ASN A 413 -29.49 -6.44 10.36
CA ASN A 413 -29.58 -6.43 8.90
C ASN A 413 -30.95 -5.96 8.42
N VAL A 414 -32.02 -6.52 9.00
CA VAL A 414 -33.41 -6.27 8.56
C VAL A 414 -33.77 -4.80 8.65
N VAL A 415 -33.48 -4.17 9.80
CA VAL A 415 -33.78 -2.75 10.03
C VAL A 415 -32.98 -1.88 9.07
N THR A 416 -31.69 -2.20 8.85
CA THR A 416 -30.83 -1.43 7.95
C THR A 416 -31.32 -1.47 6.50
N VAL A 417 -31.66 -2.66 5.98
CA VAL A 417 -32.15 -2.82 4.61
C VAL A 417 -33.51 -2.12 4.43
N LYS A 418 -34.38 -2.18 5.44
CA LYS A 418 -35.68 -1.46 5.40
C LYS A 418 -35.48 0.06 5.38
N ASN A 419 -34.54 0.59 6.17
CA ASN A 419 -34.22 2.00 6.14
C ASN A 419 -33.65 2.44 4.79
N LEU A 420 -32.69 1.69 4.23
CA LEU A 420 -32.15 1.99 2.90
C LEU A 420 -33.25 1.93 1.83
N THR A 421 -34.14 0.94 1.90
CA THR A 421 -35.27 0.83 0.97
C THR A 421 -36.22 2.03 1.10
N GLN A 422 -36.47 2.52 2.31
CA GLN A 422 -37.32 3.67 2.58
C GLN A 422 -36.77 4.98 2.01
N ILE A 423 -35.46 5.23 2.14
CA ILE A 423 -34.82 6.45 1.64
C ILE A 423 -34.44 6.36 0.16
N GLY A 424 -34.47 5.14 -0.43
CA GLY A 424 -33.98 4.83 -1.77
C GLY A 424 -32.52 4.42 -1.80
N THR A 425 -32.21 3.34 -2.51
CA THR A 425 -30.83 2.81 -2.60
C THR A 425 -29.85 3.80 -3.24
N GLY A 426 -30.34 4.61 -4.20
CA GLY A 426 -29.54 5.64 -4.85
C GLY A 426 -28.98 6.67 -3.89
N LEU A 427 -29.75 7.11 -2.88
CA LEU A 427 -29.24 8.06 -1.90
C LEU A 427 -28.10 7.46 -1.06
N GLY A 428 -28.24 6.20 -0.63
CA GLY A 428 -27.16 5.51 0.08
C GLY A 428 -25.91 5.33 -0.78
N PHE A 429 -26.08 5.06 -2.07
CA PHE A 429 -25.00 4.94 -3.05
C PHE A 429 -24.24 6.27 -3.23
N GLU A 430 -24.97 7.37 -3.48
CA GLU A 430 -24.38 8.72 -3.64
C GLU A 430 -23.58 9.16 -2.39
N TYR A 431 -24.09 8.86 -1.19
CA TYR A 431 -23.38 9.17 0.05
C TYR A 431 -22.12 8.31 0.23
N ALA A 432 -22.17 7.05 -0.14
CA ALA A 432 -20.99 6.18 -0.07
C ALA A 432 -19.86 6.66 -1.02
N GLU A 433 -20.21 7.07 -2.25
CA GLU A 433 -19.26 7.70 -3.18
C GLU A 433 -18.71 9.03 -2.60
N ALA A 434 -19.58 9.88 -2.07
CA ALA A 434 -19.17 11.17 -1.50
C ALA A 434 -18.26 11.00 -0.27
N LEU A 435 -18.43 9.93 0.50
CA LEU A 435 -17.56 9.54 1.63
C LEU A 435 -16.23 8.91 1.19
N GLY A 436 -15.94 8.85 -0.11
CA GLY A 436 -14.64 8.46 -0.64
C GLY A 436 -14.51 7.01 -1.10
N ILE A 437 -15.60 6.27 -1.22
CA ILE A 437 -15.57 4.90 -1.79
C ILE A 437 -15.54 5.00 -3.31
N SER A 438 -14.40 4.70 -3.92
CA SER A 438 -14.18 4.81 -5.37
C SER A 438 -14.48 3.52 -6.13
N THR A 439 -14.64 2.41 -5.43
CA THR A 439 -14.73 1.05 -5.99
C THR A 439 -16.17 0.62 -6.32
N LEU A 440 -17.14 1.52 -6.08
CA LEU A 440 -18.55 1.21 -6.34
C LEU A 440 -18.85 1.13 -7.84
N GLU A 441 -19.63 0.13 -8.20
CA GLU A 441 -20.16 -0.06 -9.55
C GLU A 441 -21.66 0.28 -9.61
N PRO A 442 -22.20 0.67 -10.77
CA PRO A 442 -23.64 0.94 -10.89
C PRO A 442 -24.54 -0.23 -10.42
N GLY A 443 -24.02 -1.46 -10.48
CA GLY A 443 -24.67 -2.67 -9.98
C GLY A 443 -24.81 -2.73 -8.46
N ASP A 444 -24.02 -1.96 -7.72
CA ASP A 444 -24.06 -1.90 -6.26
C ASP A 444 -25.19 -1.02 -5.72
N ASN A 445 -25.86 -0.24 -6.60
CA ASN A 445 -27.04 0.53 -6.25
C ASN A 445 -28.26 -0.38 -6.03
N ASN A 446 -28.20 -1.16 -4.98
CA ASN A 446 -29.24 -2.12 -4.61
C ASN A 446 -29.30 -2.29 -3.08
N GLN A 447 -30.24 -3.13 -2.60
CA GLN A 447 -30.46 -3.33 -1.15
C GLN A 447 -29.30 -3.96 -0.39
N THR A 448 -28.36 -4.67 -1.07
CA THR A 448 -27.21 -5.29 -0.41
C THR A 448 -26.11 -4.29 -0.11
N LEU A 449 -26.14 -3.11 -0.74
CA LEU A 449 -25.19 -2.01 -0.52
C LEU A 449 -24.96 -1.78 0.98
N CYS A 450 -26.04 -1.56 1.73
CA CYS A 450 -25.93 -1.22 3.16
C CYS A 450 -25.36 -2.35 4.04
N LEU A 451 -25.28 -3.57 3.54
CA LEU A 451 -24.69 -4.69 4.27
C LEU A 451 -23.24 -4.96 3.87
N GLY A 452 -22.68 -4.14 2.97
CA GLY A 452 -21.35 -4.31 2.41
C GLY A 452 -21.26 -5.46 1.42
N GLY A 453 -22.36 -5.81 0.76
CA GLY A 453 -22.40 -6.76 -0.35
C GLY A 453 -22.15 -6.00 -1.66
N LEU A 454 -20.88 -5.75 -1.99
CA LEU A 454 -20.43 -4.93 -3.11
C LEU A 454 -19.81 -5.81 -4.20
N THR A 455 -19.78 -5.31 -5.44
CA THR A 455 -19.15 -6.01 -6.57
C THR A 455 -17.66 -6.28 -6.30
N HIS A 456 -16.91 -5.27 -5.91
CA HIS A 456 -15.49 -5.37 -5.64
C HIS A 456 -15.13 -5.34 -4.15
N GLY A 457 -15.97 -4.75 -3.31
CA GLY A 457 -15.62 -4.40 -1.94
C GLY A 457 -14.93 -3.03 -1.87
N VAL A 458 -14.20 -2.77 -0.80
CA VAL A 458 -13.47 -1.52 -0.56
C VAL A 458 -12.04 -1.80 -0.10
N THR A 459 -11.14 -0.83 -0.27
CA THR A 459 -9.83 -0.88 0.38
C THR A 459 -9.96 -0.51 1.87
N ASP A 460 -9.03 -0.99 2.70
CA ASP A 460 -8.98 -0.62 4.12
C ASP A 460 -8.80 0.90 4.30
N LEU A 461 -8.00 1.53 3.44
CA LEU A 461 -7.76 2.96 3.45
C LEU A 461 -9.03 3.77 3.12
N GLU A 462 -9.81 3.38 2.09
CA GLU A 462 -11.08 4.05 1.76
C GLU A 462 -12.10 3.93 2.89
N LEU A 463 -12.18 2.76 3.52
CA LEU A 463 -13.04 2.56 4.69
C LEU A 463 -12.60 3.45 5.85
N THR A 464 -11.30 3.55 6.11
CA THR A 464 -10.74 4.44 7.14
C THR A 464 -11.09 5.90 6.85
N ALA A 465 -10.93 6.36 5.61
CA ALA A 465 -11.24 7.73 5.20
C ALA A 465 -12.74 8.07 5.34
N SER A 466 -13.62 7.11 5.03
CA SER A 466 -15.06 7.28 5.20
C SER A 466 -15.44 7.48 6.68
N TYR A 467 -14.83 6.72 7.59
CA TYR A 467 -15.03 6.89 9.02
C TYR A 467 -14.35 8.17 9.54
N ALA A 468 -13.19 8.54 8.98
CA ALA A 468 -12.50 9.80 9.30
C ALA A 468 -13.37 11.02 8.97
N THR A 469 -14.16 10.97 7.90
CA THR A 469 -15.13 12.01 7.56
C THR A 469 -16.17 12.22 8.67
N ILE A 470 -16.71 11.14 9.22
CA ILE A 470 -17.66 11.22 10.34
C ILE A 470 -16.97 11.78 11.58
N ALA A 471 -15.76 11.30 11.88
CA ALA A 471 -14.94 11.76 13.00
C ALA A 471 -14.58 13.25 12.90
N ASN A 472 -14.47 13.77 11.67
CA ASN A 472 -14.13 15.16 11.35
C ASN A 472 -15.39 16.05 11.18
N GLY A 473 -16.50 15.70 11.78
CA GLY A 473 -17.71 16.52 11.76
C GLY A 473 -18.45 16.54 10.42
N GLY A 474 -18.16 15.59 9.53
CA GLY A 474 -18.80 15.46 8.22
C GLY A 474 -17.95 15.96 7.03
N ASP A 475 -16.80 16.51 7.31
CA ASP A 475 -15.87 17.04 6.31
C ASP A 475 -14.90 15.95 5.83
N TYR A 476 -15.01 15.58 4.54
CA TYR A 476 -14.12 14.62 3.89
C TYR A 476 -12.79 15.27 3.52
N ASN A 477 -11.72 14.72 4.04
CA ASN A 477 -10.35 14.99 3.64
C ASN A 477 -9.82 13.79 2.84
N LYS A 478 -9.34 14.04 1.60
CA LYS A 478 -8.69 12.97 0.82
C LYS A 478 -7.45 12.47 1.60
N PRO A 479 -7.29 11.16 1.80
CA PRO A 479 -6.07 10.63 2.40
C PRO A 479 -4.83 11.01 1.59
N VAL A 480 -3.77 11.45 2.26
CA VAL A 480 -2.49 11.80 1.65
C VAL A 480 -1.33 11.24 2.46
N PHE A 481 -0.27 10.79 1.75
CA PHE A 481 0.93 10.21 2.35
C PHE A 481 2.10 11.20 2.46
N TYR A 482 1.96 12.40 1.85
CA TYR A 482 2.96 13.45 1.92
C TYR A 482 2.31 14.83 2.00
N THR A 483 3.01 15.78 2.59
CA THR A 483 2.61 17.20 2.62
C THR A 483 3.18 17.98 1.45
N GLN A 484 4.45 17.76 1.12
CA GLN A 484 5.14 18.42 0.01
C GLN A 484 6.20 17.53 -0.63
N VAL A 485 6.41 17.70 -1.92
CA VAL A 485 7.55 17.19 -2.66
C VAL A 485 8.36 18.37 -3.21
N LEU A 486 9.63 18.43 -2.86
CA LEU A 486 10.56 19.50 -3.27
C LEU A 486 11.58 18.95 -4.28
N ASP A 487 12.03 19.81 -5.20
CA ASP A 487 13.18 19.50 -6.06
C ASP A 487 14.52 19.66 -5.30
N HIS A 488 15.63 19.33 -5.95
CA HIS A 488 16.98 19.46 -5.38
C HIS A 488 17.38 20.91 -5.03
N ASN A 489 16.66 21.93 -5.52
CA ASN A 489 16.86 23.33 -5.19
C ASN A 489 15.94 23.82 -4.06
N GLY A 490 15.07 22.94 -3.54
CA GLY A 490 14.08 23.26 -2.52
C GLY A 490 12.80 23.91 -3.07
N ASN A 491 12.59 23.92 -4.39
CA ASN A 491 11.33 24.42 -4.97
C ASN A 491 10.23 23.36 -4.82
N VAL A 492 9.03 23.80 -4.44
CA VAL A 492 7.87 22.90 -4.30
C VAL A 492 7.40 22.41 -5.67
N ILE A 493 7.40 21.10 -5.86
CA ILE A 493 6.87 20.43 -7.06
C ILE A 493 5.42 20.02 -6.86
N LEU A 494 5.13 19.33 -5.75
CA LEU A 494 3.77 18.91 -5.35
C LEU A 494 3.47 19.44 -3.96
N ASP A 495 2.23 19.88 -3.72
CA ASP A 495 1.81 20.52 -2.47
C ASP A 495 0.43 20.02 -2.02
N ASN A 496 0.39 19.31 -0.91
CA ASN A 496 -0.81 18.85 -0.22
C ASN A 496 -1.03 19.56 1.13
N THR A 497 -0.31 20.68 1.40
CA THR A 497 -0.48 21.45 2.65
C THR A 497 -1.81 22.19 2.70
N GLN A 498 -2.41 22.48 1.54
CA GLN A 498 -3.73 23.09 1.42
C GLN A 498 -4.75 21.95 1.29
N ASN A 499 -5.29 21.53 2.42
CA ASN A 499 -6.33 20.52 2.41
C ASN A 499 -7.63 21.10 1.82
N THR A 500 -8.13 20.50 0.74
CA THR A 500 -9.43 20.81 0.15
C THR A 500 -10.49 19.93 0.82
N SER A 501 -10.84 20.26 2.06
CA SER A 501 -11.94 19.61 2.76
C SER A 501 -13.26 19.82 2.00
N LYS A 502 -14.05 18.77 1.89
CA LYS A 502 -15.38 18.78 1.28
C LYS A 502 -16.42 18.37 2.31
N GLU A 503 -17.36 19.26 2.62
CA GLU A 503 -18.52 18.92 3.42
C GLU A 503 -19.34 17.83 2.72
N VAL A 504 -19.50 16.68 3.36
CA VAL A 504 -20.29 15.53 2.88
C VAL A 504 -21.51 15.29 3.78
N LEU A 505 -21.33 15.46 5.08
CA LEU A 505 -22.41 15.35 6.07
C LEU A 505 -22.51 16.66 6.87
N LYS A 506 -23.69 16.95 7.36
CA LYS A 506 -23.85 17.98 8.39
C LYS A 506 -23.11 17.57 9.67
N ASP A 507 -22.56 18.52 10.39
CA ASP A 507 -21.91 18.29 11.66
C ASP A 507 -22.84 17.61 12.68
N THR A 508 -24.13 17.96 12.66
CA THR A 508 -25.17 17.32 13.48
C THR A 508 -25.36 15.83 13.14
N THR A 509 -25.34 15.48 11.84
CA THR A 509 -25.43 14.08 11.39
C THR A 509 -24.18 13.29 11.81
N ALA A 510 -23.00 13.84 11.61
CA ALA A 510 -21.74 13.24 12.02
C ALA A 510 -21.69 12.99 13.52
N TRP A 511 -22.16 13.96 14.33
CA TRP A 511 -22.24 13.81 15.78
C TRP A 511 -23.25 12.74 16.21
N LEU A 512 -24.45 12.69 15.60
CA LEU A 512 -25.45 11.67 15.91
C LEU A 512 -24.94 10.26 15.62
N LEU A 513 -24.25 10.06 14.48
CA LEU A 513 -23.61 8.79 14.16
C LEU A 513 -22.52 8.44 15.17
N THR A 514 -21.67 9.40 15.54
CA THR A 514 -20.63 9.25 16.55
C THR A 514 -21.23 8.82 17.90
N ASN A 515 -22.28 9.50 18.34
CA ASN A 515 -22.98 9.22 19.60
C ASN A 515 -23.60 7.79 19.58
N ALA A 516 -24.23 7.38 18.46
CA ALA A 516 -24.75 6.02 18.33
C ALA A 516 -23.65 4.94 18.26
N MET A 517 -22.50 5.26 17.65
CA MET A 517 -21.37 4.32 17.56
C MET A 517 -20.57 4.21 18.87
N GLN A 518 -20.64 5.19 19.77
CA GLN A 518 -20.15 5.04 21.14
C GLN A 518 -20.93 3.94 21.88
N ASP A 519 -22.25 3.83 21.64
CA ASP A 519 -23.07 2.77 22.23
C ASP A 519 -22.72 1.38 21.67
N VAL A 520 -22.19 1.28 20.45
CA VAL A 520 -21.65 0.01 19.93
C VAL A 520 -20.50 -0.50 20.80
N ILE A 521 -19.69 0.42 21.34
CA ILE A 521 -18.56 0.08 22.23
C ILE A 521 -19.05 -0.22 23.65
N THR A 522 -19.97 0.56 24.19
CA THR A 522 -20.39 0.43 25.59
C THR A 522 -21.34 -0.72 25.84
N SER A 523 -22.22 -1.04 24.88
CA SER A 523 -23.29 -2.03 25.05
C SER A 523 -23.56 -2.89 23.83
N GLY A 524 -22.81 -2.71 22.72
CA GLY A 524 -23.03 -3.37 21.45
C GLY A 524 -21.95 -4.37 21.03
N THR A 525 -21.90 -4.61 19.71
CA THR A 525 -20.98 -5.60 19.09
C THR A 525 -19.50 -5.25 19.23
N GLY A 526 -19.17 -3.98 19.48
CA GLY A 526 -17.81 -3.48 19.69
C GLY A 526 -17.33 -3.57 21.15
N SER A 527 -18.11 -4.18 22.04
CA SER A 527 -17.71 -4.32 23.45
C SER A 527 -16.31 -4.94 23.60
N GLY A 528 -15.51 -4.35 24.49
CA GLY A 528 -14.11 -4.74 24.72
C GLY A 528 -13.08 -4.01 23.83
N ALA A 529 -13.51 -3.13 22.91
CA ALA A 529 -12.59 -2.29 22.13
C ALA A 529 -12.51 -0.84 22.66
N GLY A 530 -13.24 -0.49 23.71
CA GLY A 530 -13.19 0.84 24.30
C GLY A 530 -11.84 1.13 24.93
N LEU A 531 -11.36 2.37 24.78
CA LEU A 531 -10.10 2.82 25.37
C LEU A 531 -10.29 3.27 26.81
N SER A 532 -9.25 3.10 27.63
CA SER A 532 -9.32 3.42 29.06
C SER A 532 -9.38 4.92 29.34
N ASN A 533 -8.80 5.73 28.47
CA ASN A 533 -8.60 7.17 28.67
C ASN A 533 -9.27 8.06 27.61
N MET A 534 -9.94 7.48 26.61
CA MET A 534 -10.45 8.23 25.47
C MET A 534 -11.83 7.71 25.03
N PRO A 535 -12.79 8.58 24.69
CA PRO A 535 -14.05 8.15 24.11
C PRO A 535 -13.81 7.52 22.74
N THR A 536 -14.57 6.48 22.44
CA THR A 536 -14.38 5.64 21.24
C THR A 536 -15.71 5.44 20.56
N ALA A 537 -15.77 5.67 19.26
CA ALA A 537 -16.89 5.35 18.39
C ALA A 537 -16.44 4.36 17.32
N ALA A 538 -17.16 3.25 17.14
CA ALA A 538 -16.72 2.22 16.18
C ALA A 538 -17.86 1.33 15.69
N LYS A 539 -17.56 0.53 14.68
CA LYS A 539 -18.44 -0.47 14.10
C LYS A 539 -17.68 -1.74 13.75
N THR A 540 -18.31 -2.88 14.04
CA THR A 540 -17.83 -4.19 13.62
C THR A 540 -18.35 -4.56 12.23
N GLY A 541 -17.54 -5.24 11.43
CA GLY A 541 -17.88 -5.86 10.18
C GLY A 541 -17.49 -7.35 10.18
N THR A 542 -18.36 -8.19 9.67
CA THR A 542 -18.09 -9.61 9.40
C THR A 542 -18.89 -9.99 8.17
N THR A 543 -18.26 -10.66 7.24
CA THR A 543 -18.91 -11.11 6.01
C THR A 543 -19.54 -12.48 6.18
N THR A 544 -20.36 -12.88 5.22
CA THR A 544 -20.99 -14.21 5.16
C THR A 544 -19.91 -15.29 5.28
N LYS A 545 -20.15 -16.28 6.15
CA LYS A 545 -19.21 -17.38 6.42
C LYS A 545 -17.88 -16.92 7.05
N ASN A 546 -17.87 -15.74 7.69
CA ASN A 546 -16.71 -15.18 8.36
C ASN A 546 -15.44 -15.06 7.47
N ARG A 547 -15.60 -14.81 6.17
CA ARG A 547 -14.44 -14.73 5.26
C ARG A 547 -13.60 -13.50 5.52
N ASP A 548 -14.24 -12.38 5.89
CA ASP A 548 -13.59 -11.17 6.30
C ASP A 548 -14.06 -10.75 7.68
N THR A 549 -13.16 -10.24 8.50
CA THR A 549 -13.44 -9.51 9.73
C THR A 549 -12.92 -8.10 9.62
N VAL A 550 -13.73 -7.13 10.00
CA VAL A 550 -13.40 -5.70 9.88
C VAL A 550 -13.76 -4.98 11.17
N PHE A 551 -12.93 -4.06 11.58
CA PHE A 551 -13.25 -3.16 12.67
C PHE A 551 -12.82 -1.75 12.29
N ALA A 552 -13.79 -0.83 12.18
CA ALA A 552 -13.54 0.57 11.85
C ALA A 552 -14.04 1.48 12.98
N GLY A 553 -13.22 2.42 13.39
CA GLY A 553 -13.58 3.31 14.49
C GLY A 553 -12.57 4.44 14.71
N TYR A 554 -12.90 5.33 15.63
CA TYR A 554 -12.14 6.54 15.87
C TYR A 554 -12.28 7.06 17.31
N THR A 555 -11.37 7.96 17.63
CA THR A 555 -11.36 8.82 18.81
C THR A 555 -11.43 10.28 18.36
N PRO A 556 -11.43 11.28 19.25
CA PRO A 556 -11.27 12.66 18.84
C PRO A 556 -9.92 13.05 18.21
N TYR A 557 -8.98 12.11 18.07
CA TYR A 557 -7.64 12.32 17.49
C TYR A 557 -7.42 11.57 16.17
N TYR A 558 -7.68 10.26 16.16
CA TYR A 558 -7.33 9.38 15.05
C TYR A 558 -8.47 8.45 14.68
N THR A 559 -8.54 8.14 13.40
CA THR A 559 -9.42 7.12 12.82
C THR A 559 -8.58 5.97 12.32
N ALA A 560 -9.02 4.75 12.57
CA ALA A 560 -8.39 3.54 12.05
C ALA A 560 -9.43 2.51 11.60
N ALA A 561 -9.11 1.77 10.54
CA ALA A 561 -9.77 0.52 10.22
C ALA A 561 -8.75 -0.63 10.21
N VAL A 562 -9.23 -1.82 10.56
CA VAL A 562 -8.48 -3.07 10.48
C VAL A 562 -9.30 -4.06 9.69
N TRP A 563 -8.73 -4.55 8.60
CA TRP A 563 -9.23 -5.71 7.89
C TRP A 563 -8.44 -6.96 8.29
N GLY A 564 -9.13 -8.12 8.33
CA GLY A 564 -8.51 -9.40 8.52
C GLY A 564 -9.21 -10.52 7.75
N GLY A 565 -8.42 -11.44 7.19
CA GLY A 565 -8.94 -12.54 6.36
C GLY A 565 -7.82 -13.41 5.79
N TYR A 566 -8.22 -14.46 5.10
CA TYR A 566 -7.30 -15.27 4.29
C TYR A 566 -7.17 -14.67 2.89
N ASP A 567 -5.98 -14.78 2.31
CA ASP A 567 -5.73 -14.27 0.95
C ASP A 567 -6.58 -14.98 -0.10
N ASP A 568 -6.83 -16.26 0.05
CA ASP A 568 -7.67 -17.09 -0.80
C ASP A 568 -9.18 -17.02 -0.48
N ASN A 569 -9.55 -16.13 0.46
CA ASN A 569 -10.93 -15.94 0.92
C ASN A 569 -11.55 -17.17 1.62
N THR A 570 -10.73 -18.03 2.23
CA THR A 570 -11.17 -19.17 3.05
C THR A 570 -11.99 -18.70 4.26
N GLU A 571 -12.93 -19.54 4.73
CA GLU A 571 -13.78 -19.28 5.90
C GLU A 571 -12.95 -19.31 7.19
N GLN A 572 -13.15 -18.32 8.07
CA GLN A 572 -12.44 -18.19 9.34
C GLN A 572 -13.25 -18.77 10.49
N THR A 573 -12.59 -19.44 11.40
CA THR A 573 -13.18 -19.92 12.67
C THR A 573 -13.05 -18.89 13.80
N TYR A 574 -12.10 -17.94 13.69
CA TYR A 574 -11.83 -16.90 14.66
C TYR A 574 -11.78 -15.53 13.96
N THR A 575 -12.55 -14.58 14.45
CA THR A 575 -12.74 -13.27 13.82
C THR A 575 -12.50 -12.10 14.77
N ALA A 576 -12.04 -12.35 16.00
CA ALA A 576 -11.89 -11.28 16.99
C ALA A 576 -10.64 -10.42 16.78
N TYR A 577 -9.66 -10.90 16.02
CA TYR A 577 -8.34 -10.28 15.93
C TYR A 577 -8.36 -8.88 15.29
N ALA A 578 -9.23 -8.59 14.34
CA ALA A 578 -9.33 -7.24 13.79
C ALA A 578 -9.70 -6.21 14.88
N LYS A 579 -10.64 -6.57 15.76
CA LYS A 579 -11.02 -5.75 16.92
C LYS A 579 -9.89 -5.65 17.95
N LEU A 580 -9.17 -6.74 18.20
CA LEU A 580 -8.05 -6.77 19.16
C LEU A 580 -6.88 -5.92 18.69
N ILE A 581 -6.49 -6.05 17.42
CA ILE A 581 -5.44 -5.22 16.80
C ILE A 581 -5.82 -3.75 16.88
N TRP A 582 -7.03 -3.40 16.46
CA TRP A 582 -7.53 -2.03 16.53
C TRP A 582 -7.44 -1.47 17.96
N HIS A 583 -7.95 -2.23 18.95
CA HIS A 583 -7.91 -1.83 20.35
C HIS A 583 -6.47 -1.63 20.85
N SER A 584 -5.58 -2.59 20.62
CA SER A 584 -4.19 -2.53 21.08
C SER A 584 -3.43 -1.36 20.45
N VAL A 585 -3.56 -1.15 19.13
CA VAL A 585 -2.97 0.01 18.45
C VAL A 585 -3.51 1.31 19.04
N MET A 586 -4.84 1.47 19.06
CA MET A 586 -5.45 2.72 19.50
C MET A 586 -5.19 3.00 21.00
N GLN A 587 -5.17 1.98 21.86
CA GLN A 587 -4.83 2.17 23.28
C GLN A 587 -3.40 2.69 23.43
N ARG A 588 -2.43 2.12 22.70
CA ARG A 588 -1.01 2.49 22.78
C ARG A 588 -0.74 3.90 22.23
N ILE A 589 -1.32 4.25 21.09
CA ILE A 589 -1.11 5.58 20.50
C ILE A 589 -1.76 6.70 21.30
N HIS A 590 -2.76 6.38 22.14
CA HIS A 590 -3.43 7.36 23.03
C HIS A 590 -2.91 7.39 24.45
N GLU A 591 -1.92 6.57 24.80
CA GLU A 591 -1.45 6.44 26.19
C GLU A 591 -1.02 7.78 26.81
N ASN A 592 -0.35 8.61 26.01
CA ASN A 592 0.19 9.90 26.45
C ASN A 592 -0.59 11.11 25.93
N LEU A 593 -1.70 10.89 25.21
CA LEU A 593 -2.52 11.99 24.71
C LEU A 593 -3.48 12.50 25.81
N PRO A 594 -3.65 13.83 25.91
CA PRO A 594 -4.66 14.40 26.80
C PRO A 594 -6.05 13.87 26.48
N ARG A 595 -6.86 13.59 27.50
CA ARG A 595 -8.27 13.21 27.27
C ARG A 595 -9.00 14.32 26.52
N LYS A 596 -9.71 13.96 25.47
CA LYS A 596 -10.53 14.85 24.64
C LYS A 596 -11.90 14.20 24.44
N GLU A 597 -12.97 14.98 24.49
CA GLU A 597 -14.33 14.50 24.22
C GLU A 597 -14.72 14.82 22.78
N PHE A 598 -15.68 14.08 22.23
CA PHE A 598 -16.30 14.46 20.97
C PHE A 598 -17.12 15.73 21.17
N THR A 599 -16.96 16.70 20.27
CA THR A 599 -17.63 18.00 20.39
C THR A 599 -19.05 17.92 19.83
N GLN A 600 -20.03 18.19 20.68
CA GLN A 600 -21.42 18.30 20.22
C GLN A 600 -21.63 19.64 19.51
N PRO A 601 -22.11 19.63 18.24
CA PRO A 601 -22.38 20.87 17.51
C PRO A 601 -23.67 21.54 18.02
N SER A 602 -23.85 22.78 17.62
CA SER A 602 -25.11 23.50 17.82
C SER A 602 -26.20 22.86 16.95
N GLY A 603 -27.45 22.87 17.43
CA GLY A 603 -28.58 22.32 16.66
C GLY A 603 -29.02 20.92 17.08
N ILE A 604 -28.28 20.23 17.92
CA ILE A 604 -28.73 19.00 18.55
C ILE A 604 -29.69 19.35 19.68
N VAL A 605 -30.87 18.73 19.68
CA VAL A 605 -31.88 18.88 20.73
C VAL A 605 -32.15 17.53 21.40
N THR A 606 -32.30 17.53 22.70
CA THR A 606 -32.68 16.34 23.45
C THR A 606 -34.18 16.33 23.66
N ALA A 607 -34.86 15.25 23.35
CA ALA A 607 -36.30 15.11 23.44
C ALA A 607 -36.73 13.75 24.01
N GLN A 608 -37.89 13.74 24.65
CA GLN A 608 -38.53 12.50 25.05
C GLN A 608 -39.23 11.88 23.85
N VAL A 609 -38.86 10.65 23.47
CA VAL A 609 -39.44 9.93 22.36
C VAL A 609 -40.15 8.64 22.80
N CYS A 610 -41.21 8.31 22.13
CA CYS A 610 -41.95 7.07 22.36
C CYS A 610 -41.15 5.87 21.83
N LYS A 611 -40.85 4.91 22.66
CA LYS A 611 -40.06 3.71 22.27
C LYS A 611 -40.75 2.84 21.21
N LYS A 612 -42.09 2.99 21.04
CA LYS A 612 -42.85 2.26 20.04
C LYS A 612 -42.81 2.91 18.66
N SER A 613 -43.01 4.22 18.61
CA SER A 613 -43.20 4.94 17.36
C SER A 613 -41.97 5.72 16.90
N GLY A 614 -40.98 5.98 17.81
CA GLY A 614 -39.85 6.84 17.56
C GLY A 614 -40.19 8.35 17.44
N LYS A 615 -41.43 8.72 17.67
CA LYS A 615 -41.91 10.10 17.63
C LYS A 615 -41.87 10.73 19.03
N LEU A 616 -42.02 12.05 19.09
CA LEU A 616 -42.12 12.74 20.36
C LEU A 616 -43.13 12.09 21.29
N ALA A 617 -42.77 11.88 22.55
CA ALA A 617 -43.63 11.23 23.50
C ALA A 617 -44.85 12.11 23.84
N ILE A 618 -46.01 11.47 23.99
CA ILE A 618 -47.23 12.12 24.45
C ILE A 618 -47.48 11.64 25.87
N GLU A 619 -47.53 12.57 26.81
CA GLU A 619 -47.82 12.32 28.22
C GLU A 619 -49.17 11.58 28.39
N GLY A 620 -49.19 10.60 29.28
CA GLY A 620 -50.39 9.76 29.50
C GLY A 620 -50.71 8.74 28.41
N VAL A 621 -50.04 8.80 27.25
CA VAL A 621 -50.18 7.82 26.14
C VAL A 621 -48.97 6.90 26.07
N CYS A 622 -47.79 7.49 25.95
CA CYS A 622 -46.55 6.69 25.84
C CYS A 622 -46.19 6.02 27.17
N ASP A 623 -46.54 6.62 28.29
CA ASP A 623 -46.34 6.05 29.63
C ASP A 623 -47.23 4.83 29.89
N ALA A 624 -48.37 4.71 29.18
CA ALA A 624 -49.23 3.55 29.25
C ALA A 624 -48.75 2.35 28.38
N ASP A 625 -47.82 2.57 27.46
CA ASP A 625 -47.17 1.48 26.71
C ASP A 625 -46.10 0.81 27.57
N PRO A 626 -46.06 -0.54 27.66
CA PRO A 626 -45.07 -1.25 28.45
C PRO A 626 -43.61 -0.91 28.09
N ARG A 627 -43.34 -0.37 26.90
CA ARG A 627 -42.03 0.09 26.45
C ARG A 627 -41.68 1.49 26.93
N GLY A 628 -42.72 2.30 27.23
CA GLY A 628 -42.58 3.65 27.75
C GLY A 628 -41.99 4.66 26.74
N SER A 629 -41.46 5.76 27.33
CA SER A 629 -40.69 6.79 26.64
C SER A 629 -39.22 6.73 27.02
N MET A 630 -38.36 7.42 26.26
CA MET A 630 -36.95 7.57 26.56
C MET A 630 -36.44 8.90 26.03
N GLU A 631 -35.42 9.43 26.66
CA GLU A 631 -34.72 10.63 26.23
C GLU A 631 -33.75 10.29 25.07
N ARG A 632 -33.74 11.11 24.05
CA ARG A 632 -32.87 10.95 22.85
C ARG A 632 -32.45 12.31 22.31
N ASP A 633 -31.23 12.34 21.81
CA ASP A 633 -30.72 13.43 20.99
C ASP A 633 -31.22 13.26 19.54
N LEU A 634 -31.69 14.35 18.99
CA LEU A 634 -32.29 14.46 17.66
C LEU A 634 -31.63 15.58 16.86
#